data_af97c30a7262eea0111e317c899f2176
#
_entry.id   af97c30a7262eea0111e317c899f2176
#
_cell.length_a   1.000
_cell.length_b   1.000
_cell.length_c   1.000
_cell.angle_alpha   90.00
_cell.angle_beta   90.00
_cell.angle_gamma   90.00
#
_symmetry.space_group_name_H-M   'P 1'
#
loop_
_entity.id
_entity.type
_entity.pdbx_description
1 polymer ?
#
loop_
_entity_poly.entity_id
_entity_poly.type
_entity_poly.pdbx_seq_one_letter_code
_entity_poly.pdbx_strand_id
1 'polypeptide(L)'
;MATDHILAIDQGTTSSRAILFDAAARPVASAQAELTQHYPQPGWVEHDAEEIWAGVLSTAREAIANSGISPERIAGIGITNQRETALVWDRASGAPIHRAVVWQDRRTAEVCDALKAQGLETLVRQRTGLLLDPYFSATKVAWILDQVPGARDRAERGELAFGTIDSFLLWRLTGGAVHATDVTNASRTLLYDIRANRWDEELCARLRVPAAMLPDVRDNASAFGMTTLFGPPIPITGMAGDQQAALFGQGCFAPGMVKSTYGTGCFMLLNTGDEAVASNRRLLTTPAYRLDGRTAYALEGSIFIAGAAVKWLRDGLGVIADAAQTHSLATRVPDSHGVYLVPAFVGLGAPHWDSGARGAIHGLTLGAGAAHLARAALEAVAYQTLDLLEAMRADGAAPPAAIRVDGGMAANDWLCQFLADILMVPVERPADVEATAVGAAFLAGLGTGLWRGLDDLPDSCAGGDTFRPRMEAAQRNALIAGWQDAVRRTLR
;
A
#
# COMPACT_ATOMS: atom_id res chain seq x y z
N MET A 1 -34.59 -12.46 -1.04
CA MET A 1 -33.46 -13.33 -0.66
C MET A 1 -32.56 -12.54 0.27
N ALA A 2 -31.88 -13.19 1.22
CA ALA A 2 -30.96 -12.45 2.09
C ALA A 2 -29.76 -11.91 1.27
N THR A 3 -29.38 -10.66 1.49
CA THR A 3 -28.17 -10.05 0.93
C THR A 3 -27.01 -10.41 1.86
N ASP A 4 -26.14 -11.33 1.45
CA ASP A 4 -25.16 -12.00 2.31
C ASP A 4 -23.78 -12.15 1.64
N HIS A 5 -23.52 -11.42 0.56
CA HIS A 5 -22.25 -11.40 -0.14
C HIS A 5 -21.73 -9.98 -0.31
N ILE A 6 -20.42 -9.82 -0.34
CA ILE A 6 -19.74 -8.54 -0.62
C ILE A 6 -18.86 -8.71 -1.86
N LEU A 7 -18.95 -7.77 -2.78
CA LEU A 7 -18.04 -7.66 -3.91
C LEU A 7 -16.89 -6.69 -3.53
N ALA A 8 -15.67 -7.20 -3.43
CA ALA A 8 -14.48 -6.37 -3.27
C ALA A 8 -13.81 -6.13 -4.63
N ILE A 9 -13.52 -4.87 -4.93
CA ILE A 9 -12.76 -4.42 -6.09
C ILE A 9 -11.39 -3.98 -5.58
N ASP A 10 -10.33 -4.63 -6.05
CA ASP A 10 -8.94 -4.29 -5.73
C ASP A 10 -8.23 -3.84 -7.02
N GLN A 11 -7.99 -2.54 -7.12
CA GLN A 11 -7.29 -1.94 -8.25
C GLN A 11 -5.82 -1.69 -7.89
N GLY A 12 -4.96 -2.64 -8.18
CA GLY A 12 -3.52 -2.58 -7.93
C GLY A 12 -2.73 -1.86 -9.02
N THR A 13 -1.40 -1.79 -8.85
CA THR A 13 -0.51 -1.13 -9.82
C THR A 13 -0.40 -1.92 -11.13
N THR A 14 -0.40 -3.25 -11.08
CA THR A 14 -0.15 -4.11 -12.24
C THR A 14 -1.38 -4.89 -12.71
N SER A 15 -2.47 -4.85 -11.93
CA SER A 15 -3.71 -5.56 -12.26
C SER A 15 -4.90 -4.98 -11.53
N SER A 16 -6.09 -5.22 -12.07
CA SER A 16 -7.37 -5.07 -11.38
C SER A 16 -7.90 -6.44 -11.02
N ARG A 17 -8.43 -6.60 -9.80
CA ARG A 17 -9.03 -7.84 -9.32
C ARG A 17 -10.40 -7.56 -8.72
N ALA A 18 -11.31 -8.49 -8.86
CA ALA A 18 -12.57 -8.49 -8.14
C ALA A 18 -12.77 -9.84 -7.46
N ILE A 19 -13.22 -9.83 -6.21
CA ILE A 19 -13.49 -11.03 -5.41
C ILE A 19 -14.86 -10.90 -4.77
N LEU A 20 -15.67 -11.93 -4.93
CA LEU A 20 -16.94 -12.06 -4.21
C LEU A 20 -16.71 -12.87 -2.95
N PHE A 21 -17.08 -12.31 -1.80
CA PHE A 21 -16.97 -12.93 -0.47
C PHE A 21 -18.35 -13.30 0.07
N ASP A 22 -18.44 -14.41 0.80
CA ASP A 22 -19.61 -14.76 1.61
C ASP A 22 -19.62 -14.02 2.97
N ALA A 23 -20.68 -14.19 3.76
CA ALA A 23 -20.81 -13.58 5.10
C ALA A 23 -19.75 -14.05 6.12
N ALA A 24 -19.02 -15.13 5.84
CA ALA A 24 -17.89 -15.59 6.63
C ALA A 24 -16.55 -15.04 6.08
N ALA A 25 -16.60 -14.07 5.16
CA ALA A 25 -15.46 -13.50 4.45
C ALA A 25 -14.61 -14.52 3.68
N ARG A 26 -15.20 -15.63 3.25
CA ARG A 26 -14.51 -16.62 2.41
C ARG A 26 -14.71 -16.25 0.94
N PRO A 27 -13.64 -16.30 0.12
CA PRO A 27 -13.77 -16.03 -1.31
C PRO A 27 -14.64 -17.11 -1.98
N VAL A 28 -15.65 -16.67 -2.72
CA VAL A 28 -16.56 -17.53 -3.50
C VAL A 28 -16.10 -17.62 -4.95
N ALA A 29 -15.72 -16.50 -5.52
CA ALA A 29 -15.19 -16.41 -6.88
C ALA A 29 -14.31 -15.17 -7.02
N SER A 30 -13.38 -15.22 -7.96
CA SER A 30 -12.51 -14.09 -8.30
C SER A 30 -12.25 -14.02 -9.80
N ALA A 31 -11.90 -12.82 -10.25
CA ALA A 31 -11.37 -12.57 -11.57
C ALA A 31 -10.29 -11.49 -11.51
N GLN A 32 -9.32 -11.55 -12.42
CA GLN A 32 -8.20 -10.62 -12.50
C GLN A 32 -7.87 -10.27 -13.94
N ALA A 33 -7.52 -9.00 -14.19
CA ALA A 33 -7.03 -8.52 -15.47
C ALA A 33 -5.72 -7.74 -15.24
N GLU A 34 -4.73 -7.97 -16.09
CA GLU A 34 -3.47 -7.21 -16.06
C GLU A 34 -3.70 -5.77 -16.53
N LEU A 35 -2.83 -4.87 -16.10
CA LEU A 35 -2.84 -3.46 -16.46
C LEU A 35 -1.53 -3.06 -17.12
N THR A 36 -1.62 -2.42 -18.28
CA THR A 36 -0.46 -1.96 -19.04
C THR A 36 0.26 -0.80 -18.33
N GLN A 37 1.57 -0.94 -18.18
CA GLN A 37 2.43 0.11 -17.66
C GLN A 37 3.02 0.92 -18.80
N HIS A 38 2.90 2.25 -18.76
CA HIS A 38 3.48 3.16 -19.76
C HIS A 38 4.68 3.90 -19.16
N TYR A 39 5.79 3.90 -19.88
CA TYR A 39 7.04 4.59 -19.49
C TYR A 39 7.45 5.62 -20.55
N PRO A 40 6.78 6.80 -20.63
CA PRO A 40 7.02 7.78 -21.70
C PRO A 40 8.44 8.35 -21.71
N GLN A 41 9.06 8.48 -20.51
CA GLN A 41 10.42 8.97 -20.31
C GLN A 41 11.08 8.24 -19.11
N PRO A 42 12.41 8.28 -18.96
CA PRO A 42 13.07 7.72 -17.79
C PRO A 42 12.51 8.31 -16.48
N GLY A 43 12.06 7.44 -15.58
CA GLY A 43 11.46 7.80 -14.30
C GLY A 43 9.98 8.23 -14.38
N TRP A 44 9.35 8.23 -15.55
CA TRP A 44 7.93 8.48 -15.72
C TRP A 44 7.16 7.17 -15.77
N VAL A 45 6.02 7.12 -15.07
CA VAL A 45 5.14 5.95 -15.03
C VAL A 45 3.69 6.42 -15.13
N GLU A 46 2.97 5.89 -16.09
CA GLU A 46 1.59 6.26 -16.38
C GLU A 46 0.70 5.05 -16.60
N HIS A 47 -0.59 5.20 -16.23
CA HIS A 47 -1.64 4.25 -16.57
C HIS A 47 -2.71 4.91 -17.46
N ASP A 48 -3.32 4.12 -18.32
CA ASP A 48 -4.53 4.53 -19.04
C ASP A 48 -5.74 4.34 -18.10
N ALA A 49 -6.44 5.43 -17.80
CA ALA A 49 -7.59 5.40 -16.90
C ALA A 49 -8.79 4.64 -17.48
N GLU A 50 -8.93 4.61 -18.81
CA GLU A 50 -9.99 3.83 -19.47
C GLU A 50 -9.67 2.33 -19.44
N GLU A 51 -8.39 1.94 -19.52
CA GLU A 51 -7.97 0.55 -19.32
C GLU A 51 -8.22 0.11 -17.87
N ILE A 52 -7.89 0.95 -16.86
CA ILE A 52 -8.24 0.69 -15.46
C ILE A 52 -9.74 0.46 -15.32
N TRP A 53 -10.57 1.35 -15.86
CA TRP A 53 -12.02 1.24 -15.78
C TRP A 53 -12.54 -0.04 -16.45
N ALA A 54 -12.08 -0.32 -17.65
CA ALA A 54 -12.49 -1.52 -18.40
C ALA A 54 -12.09 -2.80 -17.64
N GLY A 55 -10.88 -2.84 -17.08
CA GLY A 55 -10.39 -3.94 -16.27
C GLY A 55 -11.23 -4.17 -15.01
N VAL A 56 -11.54 -3.10 -14.27
CA VAL A 56 -12.40 -3.18 -13.07
C VAL A 56 -13.80 -3.67 -13.43
N LEU A 57 -14.40 -3.11 -14.47
CA LEU A 57 -15.77 -3.49 -14.89
C LEU A 57 -15.83 -4.94 -15.36
N SER A 58 -14.85 -5.40 -16.14
CA SER A 58 -14.79 -6.77 -16.65
C SER A 58 -14.57 -7.77 -15.53
N THR A 59 -13.60 -7.53 -14.63
CA THR A 59 -13.31 -8.45 -13.52
C THR A 59 -14.46 -8.54 -12.53
N ALA A 60 -15.13 -7.42 -12.22
CA ALA A 60 -16.31 -7.44 -11.35
C ALA A 60 -17.46 -8.28 -11.97
N ARG A 61 -17.75 -8.11 -13.26
CA ARG A 61 -18.76 -8.92 -13.97
C ARG A 61 -18.39 -10.39 -14.02
N GLU A 62 -17.14 -10.69 -14.31
CA GLU A 62 -16.64 -12.07 -14.39
C GLU A 62 -16.67 -12.76 -13.01
N ALA A 63 -16.25 -12.09 -11.93
CA ALA A 63 -16.33 -12.63 -10.59
C ALA A 63 -17.77 -12.95 -10.19
N ILE A 64 -18.73 -12.06 -10.48
CA ILE A 64 -20.15 -12.28 -10.24
C ILE A 64 -20.65 -13.49 -11.07
N ALA A 65 -20.34 -13.54 -12.36
CA ALA A 65 -20.77 -14.64 -13.24
C ALA A 65 -20.18 -15.99 -12.79
N ASN A 66 -18.88 -16.04 -12.46
CA ASN A 66 -18.19 -17.26 -12.05
C ASN A 66 -18.70 -17.80 -10.69
N SER A 67 -19.26 -16.92 -9.83
CA SER A 67 -19.81 -17.31 -8.54
C SER A 67 -21.12 -18.10 -8.62
N GLY A 68 -21.88 -17.93 -9.70
CA GLY A 68 -23.25 -18.44 -9.82
C GLY A 68 -24.25 -17.78 -8.86
N ILE A 69 -23.84 -16.73 -8.15
CA ILE A 69 -24.67 -16.00 -7.18
C ILE A 69 -25.46 -14.91 -7.93
N SER A 70 -26.76 -14.81 -7.64
CA SER A 70 -27.57 -13.70 -8.16
C SER A 70 -27.05 -12.36 -7.63
N PRO A 71 -26.87 -11.33 -8.48
CA PRO A 71 -26.47 -10.00 -8.05
C PRO A 71 -27.38 -9.38 -6.96
N GLU A 72 -28.63 -9.82 -6.84
CA GLU A 72 -29.55 -9.43 -5.77
C GLU A 72 -29.10 -9.85 -4.36
N ARG A 73 -28.15 -10.81 -4.27
CA ARG A 73 -27.57 -11.25 -3.00
C ARG A 73 -26.33 -10.46 -2.59
N ILE A 74 -25.84 -9.57 -3.44
CA ILE A 74 -24.69 -8.71 -3.11
C ILE A 74 -25.19 -7.57 -2.22
N ALA A 75 -24.76 -7.58 -0.97
CA ALA A 75 -25.14 -6.60 0.04
C ALA A 75 -24.45 -5.23 -0.23
N GLY A 76 -23.23 -5.24 -0.72
CA GLY A 76 -22.49 -4.03 -1.00
C GLY A 76 -21.18 -4.26 -1.76
N ILE A 77 -20.57 -3.14 -2.17
CA ILE A 77 -19.28 -3.11 -2.87
C ILE A 77 -18.26 -2.39 -1.98
N GLY A 78 -17.08 -3.00 -1.83
CA GLY A 78 -15.89 -2.38 -1.27
C GLY A 78 -14.86 -2.09 -2.36
N ILE A 79 -14.21 -0.92 -2.30
CA ILE A 79 -13.17 -0.51 -3.24
C ILE A 79 -11.87 -0.34 -2.47
N THR A 80 -10.81 -0.94 -2.97
CA THR A 80 -9.43 -0.65 -2.57
C THR A 80 -8.57 -0.41 -3.80
N ASN A 81 -7.52 0.39 -3.65
CA ASN A 81 -6.76 0.86 -4.80
C ASN A 81 -5.30 1.14 -4.45
N GLN A 82 -4.45 1.10 -5.49
CA GLN A 82 -3.12 1.70 -5.43
C GLN A 82 -3.26 3.16 -5.01
N ARG A 83 -2.52 3.56 -3.97
CA ARG A 83 -2.60 4.91 -3.42
C ARG A 83 -1.84 5.92 -4.28
N GLU A 84 -2.02 7.20 -4.03
CA GLU A 84 -1.27 8.37 -4.55
C GLU A 84 -1.31 8.55 -6.08
N THR A 85 -1.70 7.56 -6.86
CA THR A 85 -1.84 7.67 -8.31
C THR A 85 -2.87 8.74 -8.65
N ALA A 86 -2.43 9.78 -9.36
CA ALA A 86 -3.20 11.00 -9.57
C ALA A 86 -3.89 11.03 -10.93
N LEU A 87 -5.17 11.32 -10.94
CA LEU A 87 -5.99 11.43 -12.14
C LEU A 87 -6.80 12.72 -12.12
N VAL A 88 -6.89 13.39 -13.27
CA VAL A 88 -7.73 14.57 -13.48
C VAL A 88 -8.66 14.30 -14.68
N TRP A 89 -9.94 14.58 -14.49
CA TRP A 89 -10.95 14.37 -15.54
C TRP A 89 -11.94 15.54 -15.64
N ASP A 90 -12.57 15.65 -16.80
CA ASP A 90 -13.63 16.61 -17.07
C ASP A 90 -14.94 16.16 -16.38
N ARG A 91 -15.54 17.03 -15.58
CA ARG A 91 -16.78 16.72 -14.82
C ARG A 91 -17.99 16.45 -15.70
N ALA A 92 -18.06 17.09 -16.86
CA ALA A 92 -19.24 16.96 -17.74
C ALA A 92 -19.22 15.67 -18.52
N SER A 93 -18.03 15.25 -19.04
CA SER A 93 -17.90 14.07 -19.88
C SER A 93 -17.37 12.84 -19.11
N GLY A 94 -16.73 13.02 -17.98
CA GLY A 94 -16.00 11.98 -17.26
C GLY A 94 -14.68 11.57 -17.93
N ALA A 95 -14.28 12.26 -19.01
CA ALA A 95 -13.09 11.94 -19.77
C ALA A 95 -11.82 12.41 -19.05
N PRO A 96 -10.81 11.54 -18.86
CA PRO A 96 -9.50 11.93 -18.36
C PRO A 96 -8.84 12.97 -19.27
N ILE A 97 -8.24 14.03 -18.72
CA ILE A 97 -7.53 15.04 -19.51
C ILE A 97 -6.06 14.67 -19.76
N HIS A 98 -5.57 13.70 -19.00
CA HIS A 98 -4.22 13.13 -19.09
C HIS A 98 -4.25 11.70 -18.55
N ARG A 99 -3.30 10.85 -18.93
CA ARG A 99 -3.11 9.55 -18.27
C ARG A 99 -2.90 9.70 -16.77
N ALA A 100 -3.30 8.72 -15.99
CA ALA A 100 -3.03 8.71 -14.55
C ALA A 100 -1.51 8.68 -14.30
N VAL A 101 -1.01 9.61 -13.48
CA VAL A 101 0.41 9.65 -13.10
C VAL A 101 0.59 8.80 -11.86
N VAL A 102 1.33 7.70 -12.01
CA VAL A 102 1.43 6.62 -11.01
C VAL A 102 2.27 7.07 -9.80
N TRP A 103 2.05 6.45 -8.65
CA TRP A 103 2.78 6.70 -7.40
C TRP A 103 4.32 6.53 -7.54
N GLN A 104 4.77 5.65 -8.43
CA GLN A 104 6.20 5.41 -8.73
C GLN A 104 6.86 6.51 -9.56
N ASP A 105 6.07 7.40 -10.16
CA ASP A 105 6.53 8.44 -11.07
C ASP A 105 7.39 9.48 -10.35
N ARG A 106 8.51 9.86 -10.97
CA ARG A 106 9.49 10.78 -10.40
C ARG A 106 9.58 12.14 -11.13
N ARG A 107 8.66 12.42 -12.10
CA ARG A 107 8.71 13.64 -12.93
C ARG A 107 8.68 14.95 -12.15
N THR A 108 8.12 14.96 -10.94
CA THR A 108 8.00 16.13 -10.08
C THR A 108 9.07 16.20 -8.98
N ALA A 109 10.15 15.40 -9.07
CA ALA A 109 11.21 15.37 -8.06
C ALA A 109 11.86 16.75 -7.87
N GLU A 110 12.22 17.44 -8.96
CA GLU A 110 12.82 18.78 -8.91
C GLU A 110 11.87 19.82 -8.27
N VAL A 111 10.55 19.68 -8.51
CA VAL A 111 9.55 20.54 -7.87
C VAL A 111 9.55 20.32 -6.35
N CYS A 112 9.58 19.05 -5.91
CA CYS A 112 9.66 18.73 -4.48
C CYS A 112 10.93 19.30 -3.86
N ASP A 113 12.08 19.20 -4.52
CA ASP A 113 13.35 19.73 -4.00
C ASP A 113 13.35 21.27 -3.92
N ALA A 114 12.77 21.95 -4.91
CA ALA A 114 12.58 23.40 -4.87
C ALA A 114 11.68 23.85 -3.72
N LEU A 115 10.60 23.11 -3.45
CA LEU A 115 9.68 23.38 -2.35
C LEU A 115 10.32 23.09 -0.97
N LYS A 116 11.16 22.05 -0.85
CA LYS A 116 11.97 21.78 0.36
C LYS A 116 12.93 22.94 0.63
N ALA A 117 13.62 23.44 -0.42
CA ALA A 117 14.52 24.58 -0.29
C ALA A 117 13.80 25.85 0.18
N GLN A 118 12.50 25.99 -0.07
CA GLN A 118 11.64 27.06 0.43
C GLN A 118 11.12 26.81 1.86
N GLY A 119 11.50 25.70 2.50
CA GLY A 119 11.10 25.35 3.87
C GLY A 119 9.70 24.74 4.01
N LEU A 120 9.03 24.37 2.91
CA LEU A 120 7.66 23.86 2.96
C LEU A 120 7.53 22.49 3.62
N GLU A 121 8.60 21.66 3.67
CA GLU A 121 8.53 20.29 4.22
C GLU A 121 8.07 20.26 5.67
N THR A 122 8.41 21.25 6.48
CA THR A 122 7.97 21.31 7.89
C THR A 122 6.46 21.42 8.00
N LEU A 123 5.82 22.29 7.22
CA LEU A 123 4.37 22.46 7.19
C LEU A 123 3.69 21.17 6.70
N VAL A 124 4.20 20.60 5.59
CA VAL A 124 3.70 19.33 5.03
C VAL A 124 3.70 18.23 6.09
N ARG A 125 4.84 18.02 6.77
CA ARG A 125 4.94 17.00 7.82
C ARG A 125 3.97 17.22 8.97
N GLN A 126 3.82 18.45 9.42
CA GLN A 126 2.94 18.79 10.54
C GLN A 126 1.46 18.56 10.23
N ARG A 127 1.03 18.89 9.00
CA ARG A 127 -0.37 18.79 8.58
C ARG A 127 -0.72 17.39 8.08
N THR A 128 0.13 16.82 7.21
CA THR A 128 -0.20 15.60 6.47
C THR A 128 0.41 14.34 7.06
N GLY A 129 1.42 14.45 7.94
CA GLY A 129 2.22 13.32 8.41
C GLY A 129 3.18 12.75 7.35
N LEU A 130 3.25 13.36 6.17
CA LEU A 130 4.04 12.89 5.02
C LEU A 130 5.33 13.69 4.86
N LEU A 131 6.23 13.17 4.03
CA LEU A 131 7.39 13.90 3.52
C LEU A 131 7.04 14.60 2.21
N LEU A 132 7.77 15.63 1.85
CA LEU A 132 7.59 16.28 0.54
C LEU A 132 8.35 15.48 -0.53
N ASP A 133 7.65 14.58 -1.21
CA ASP A 133 8.20 13.65 -2.19
C ASP A 133 7.25 13.50 -3.40
N PRO A 134 7.75 13.30 -4.62
CA PRO A 134 6.94 13.05 -5.82
C PRO A 134 6.09 11.76 -5.73
N TYR A 135 6.33 10.92 -4.75
CA TYR A 135 5.49 9.77 -4.43
C TYR A 135 4.01 10.17 -4.28
N PHE A 136 3.72 11.29 -3.62
CA PHE A 136 2.37 11.75 -3.28
C PHE A 136 1.70 12.53 -4.43
N SER A 137 0.37 12.75 -4.34
CA SER A 137 -0.44 13.18 -5.49
C SER A 137 -0.27 14.64 -5.90
N ALA A 138 -0.17 15.59 -4.97
CA ALA A 138 -0.38 17.03 -5.24
C ALA A 138 0.52 17.60 -6.34
N THR A 139 1.82 17.29 -6.31
CA THR A 139 2.77 17.81 -7.31
C THR A 139 2.50 17.25 -8.70
N LYS A 140 1.99 16.00 -8.79
CA LYS A 140 1.56 15.37 -10.04
C LYS A 140 0.32 16.05 -10.61
N VAL A 141 -0.66 16.37 -9.74
CA VAL A 141 -1.86 17.14 -10.14
C VAL A 141 -1.48 18.51 -10.66
N ALA A 142 -0.65 19.26 -9.94
CA ALA A 142 -0.17 20.57 -10.38
C ALA A 142 0.54 20.49 -11.74
N TRP A 143 1.37 19.46 -11.93
CA TRP A 143 2.05 19.20 -13.19
C TRP A 143 1.05 18.93 -14.33
N ILE A 144 0.02 18.09 -14.13
CA ILE A 144 -1.00 17.82 -15.15
C ILE A 144 -1.69 19.13 -15.57
N LEU A 145 -2.09 19.98 -14.60
CA LEU A 145 -2.75 21.25 -14.85
C LEU A 145 -1.87 22.24 -15.62
N ASP A 146 -0.54 22.17 -15.44
CA ASP A 146 0.41 23.02 -16.16
C ASP A 146 0.75 22.51 -17.55
N GLN A 147 0.66 21.18 -17.79
CA GLN A 147 0.98 20.59 -19.10
C GLN A 147 -0.22 20.59 -20.07
N VAL A 148 -1.45 20.49 -19.55
CA VAL A 148 -2.64 20.43 -20.41
C VAL A 148 -3.16 21.85 -20.66
N PRO A 149 -3.18 22.35 -21.91
CA PRO A 149 -3.60 23.71 -22.23
C PRO A 149 -4.98 24.04 -21.68
N GLY A 150 -5.08 25.16 -20.95
CA GLY A 150 -6.33 25.65 -20.35
C GLY A 150 -6.85 24.85 -19.15
N ALA A 151 -6.17 23.79 -18.74
CA ALA A 151 -6.64 22.94 -17.65
C ALA A 151 -6.68 23.69 -16.30
N ARG A 152 -5.71 24.56 -16.05
CA ARG A 152 -5.65 25.32 -14.79
C ARG A 152 -6.86 26.22 -14.63
N ASP A 153 -7.19 27.03 -15.64
CA ASP A 153 -8.37 27.91 -15.61
C ASP A 153 -9.67 27.11 -15.47
N ARG A 154 -9.75 25.95 -16.12
CA ARG A 154 -10.91 25.05 -16.01
C ARG A 154 -11.03 24.46 -14.60
N ALA A 155 -9.89 24.10 -13.99
CA ALA A 155 -9.84 23.58 -12.64
C ALA A 155 -10.30 24.63 -11.60
N GLU A 156 -9.87 25.89 -11.76
CA GLU A 156 -10.29 27.01 -10.91
C GLU A 156 -11.79 27.29 -11.01
N ARG A 157 -12.38 27.11 -12.21
CA ARG A 157 -13.83 27.20 -12.40
C ARG A 157 -14.63 25.97 -11.94
N GLY A 158 -13.95 24.92 -11.42
CA GLY A 158 -14.60 23.70 -10.97
C GLY A 158 -15.10 22.77 -12.09
N GLU A 159 -14.63 22.96 -13.33
CA GLU A 159 -15.00 22.13 -14.48
C GLU A 159 -14.25 20.78 -14.50
N LEU A 160 -13.14 20.68 -13.78
CA LEU A 160 -12.34 19.49 -13.63
C LEU A 160 -12.51 18.88 -12.23
N ALA A 161 -12.36 17.56 -12.17
CA ALA A 161 -12.26 16.80 -10.94
C ALA A 161 -10.86 16.19 -10.81
N PHE A 162 -10.35 16.14 -9.60
CA PHE A 162 -9.19 15.37 -9.21
C PHE A 162 -9.61 14.21 -8.32
N GLY A 163 -8.93 13.11 -8.43
CA GLY A 163 -9.00 11.99 -7.48
C GLY A 163 -7.80 11.07 -7.59
N THR A 164 -7.63 10.28 -6.56
CA THR A 164 -6.94 9.01 -6.65
C THR A 164 -7.85 8.00 -7.34
N ILE A 165 -7.37 6.79 -7.59
CA ILE A 165 -8.10 5.82 -8.42
C ILE A 165 -9.48 5.48 -7.85
N ASP A 166 -9.61 5.39 -6.52
CA ASP A 166 -10.89 5.20 -5.83
C ASP A 166 -11.96 6.20 -6.24
N SER A 167 -11.62 7.49 -6.23
CA SER A 167 -12.55 8.56 -6.60
C SER A 167 -13.00 8.46 -8.06
N PHE A 168 -12.09 8.11 -8.96
CA PHE A 168 -12.42 7.90 -10.38
C PHE A 168 -13.31 6.67 -10.56
N LEU A 169 -13.00 5.56 -9.90
CA LEU A 169 -13.84 4.37 -9.95
C LEU A 169 -15.23 4.63 -9.38
N LEU A 170 -15.32 5.34 -8.25
CA LEU A 170 -16.59 5.74 -7.66
C LEU A 170 -17.41 6.62 -8.63
N TRP A 171 -16.76 7.62 -9.23
CA TRP A 171 -17.37 8.47 -10.26
C TRP A 171 -17.97 7.65 -11.40
N ARG A 172 -17.20 6.70 -11.95
CA ARG A 172 -17.62 5.84 -13.06
C ARG A 172 -18.72 4.86 -12.65
N LEU A 173 -18.61 4.24 -11.46
CA LEU A 173 -19.61 3.30 -10.94
C LEU A 173 -20.97 3.96 -10.67
N THR A 174 -20.96 5.25 -10.26
CA THR A 174 -22.17 6.02 -9.96
C THR A 174 -22.68 6.83 -11.15
N GLY A 175 -22.11 6.69 -12.35
CA GLY A 175 -22.50 7.45 -13.52
C GLY A 175 -22.28 8.96 -13.39
N GLY A 176 -21.27 9.39 -12.66
CA GLY A 176 -20.92 10.79 -12.41
C GLY A 176 -21.69 11.46 -11.26
N ALA A 177 -22.51 10.71 -10.53
CA ALA A 177 -23.34 11.28 -9.48
C ALA A 177 -22.56 11.61 -8.18
N VAL A 178 -21.47 10.90 -7.91
CA VAL A 178 -20.70 11.07 -6.66
C VAL A 178 -19.22 11.29 -6.95
N HIS A 179 -18.68 12.39 -6.39
CA HIS A 179 -17.26 12.69 -6.37
C HIS A 179 -16.78 12.71 -4.93
N ALA A 180 -16.33 11.57 -4.43
CA ALA A 180 -15.86 11.39 -3.07
C ALA A 180 -14.64 10.46 -3.03
N THR A 181 -13.95 10.50 -1.90
CA THR A 181 -12.84 9.64 -1.51
C THR A 181 -12.99 9.26 -0.05
N ASP A 182 -12.15 8.39 0.46
CA ASP A 182 -12.03 8.10 1.88
C ASP A 182 -10.83 8.81 2.52
N VAL A 183 -10.79 8.81 3.86
CA VAL A 183 -9.75 9.49 4.62
C VAL A 183 -8.35 8.92 4.33
N THR A 184 -8.24 7.62 4.06
CA THR A 184 -6.94 6.98 3.84
C THR A 184 -6.33 7.37 2.49
N ASN A 185 -7.14 7.44 1.42
CA ASN A 185 -6.71 7.95 0.12
C ASN A 185 -6.47 9.48 0.16
N ALA A 186 -7.36 10.26 0.77
CA ALA A 186 -7.18 11.70 0.93
C ALA A 186 -5.86 12.03 1.64
N SER A 187 -5.49 11.28 2.67
CA SER A 187 -4.26 11.48 3.44
C SER A 187 -2.98 11.33 2.60
N ARG A 188 -3.04 10.65 1.44
CA ARG A 188 -1.87 10.40 0.59
C ARG A 188 -1.63 11.49 -0.47
N THR A 189 -2.39 12.55 -0.42
CA THR A 189 -2.36 13.57 -1.49
C THR A 189 -1.39 14.72 -1.26
N LEU A 190 -0.85 14.93 -0.06
CA LEU A 190 -0.17 16.15 0.45
C LEU A 190 -1.12 17.34 0.66
N LEU A 191 -2.42 17.16 0.51
CA LEU A 191 -3.42 18.25 0.56
C LEU A 191 -4.34 18.14 1.77
N TYR A 192 -4.28 17.03 2.51
CA TYR A 192 -5.21 16.71 3.59
C TYR A 192 -4.55 16.83 4.96
N ASP A 193 -5.11 17.66 5.84
CA ASP A 193 -4.70 17.73 7.23
C ASP A 193 -5.31 16.54 7.99
N ILE A 194 -4.46 15.58 8.33
CA ILE A 194 -4.86 14.33 9.00
C ILE A 194 -5.33 14.53 10.45
N ARG A 195 -4.99 15.66 11.07
CA ARG A 195 -5.42 16.01 12.44
C ARG A 195 -6.73 16.77 12.45
N ALA A 196 -6.88 17.75 11.54
CA ALA A 196 -8.11 18.50 11.38
C ALA A 196 -9.18 17.72 10.58
N ASN A 197 -8.80 16.58 9.94
CA ASN A 197 -9.67 15.76 9.09
C ASN A 197 -10.37 16.57 7.99
N ARG A 198 -9.61 17.39 7.26
CA ARG A 198 -10.12 18.22 6.16
C ARG A 198 -9.01 18.54 5.14
N TRP A 199 -9.41 18.93 3.96
CA TRP A 199 -8.50 19.54 2.99
C TRP A 199 -7.88 20.81 3.59
N ASP A 200 -6.56 20.95 3.42
CA ASP A 200 -5.81 22.11 3.94
C ASP A 200 -5.68 23.17 2.86
N GLU A 201 -6.32 24.32 3.06
CA GLU A 201 -6.35 25.43 2.08
C GLU A 201 -4.95 26.00 1.81
N GLU A 202 -4.09 26.07 2.84
CA GLU A 202 -2.73 26.56 2.67
C GLU A 202 -1.89 25.62 1.83
N LEU A 203 -1.98 24.30 2.07
CA LEU A 203 -1.30 23.30 1.26
C LEU A 203 -1.84 23.30 -0.18
N CYS A 204 -3.16 23.41 -0.37
CA CYS A 204 -3.76 23.51 -1.70
C CYS A 204 -3.19 24.73 -2.46
N ALA A 205 -3.09 25.88 -1.82
CA ALA A 205 -2.53 27.09 -2.43
C ALA A 205 -1.02 26.94 -2.73
N ARG A 206 -0.23 26.46 -1.75
CA ARG A 206 1.22 26.29 -1.89
C ARG A 206 1.60 25.27 -2.95
N LEU A 207 0.83 24.18 -3.06
CA LEU A 207 1.03 23.10 -4.04
C LEU A 207 0.27 23.35 -5.35
N ARG A 208 -0.43 24.49 -5.46
CA ARG A 208 -1.09 24.98 -6.66
C ARG A 208 -2.17 24.01 -7.19
N VAL A 209 -2.95 23.42 -6.27
CA VAL A 209 -4.11 22.57 -6.58
C VAL A 209 -5.39 23.29 -6.18
N PRO A 210 -6.27 23.67 -7.14
CA PRO A 210 -7.52 24.33 -6.83
C PRO A 210 -8.45 23.48 -5.98
N ALA A 211 -8.95 24.03 -4.86
CA ALA A 211 -9.86 23.31 -3.95
C ALA A 211 -11.16 22.85 -4.63
N ALA A 212 -11.60 23.56 -5.68
CA ALA A 212 -12.81 23.20 -6.44
C ALA A 212 -12.73 21.83 -7.15
N MET A 213 -11.51 21.27 -7.29
CA MET A 213 -11.29 19.95 -7.91
C MET A 213 -11.40 18.79 -6.92
N LEU A 214 -11.35 19.06 -5.62
CA LEU A 214 -11.17 18.04 -4.58
C LEU A 214 -12.47 17.28 -4.33
N PRO A 215 -12.41 15.95 -4.05
CA PRO A 215 -13.59 15.16 -3.69
C PRO A 215 -14.02 15.38 -2.24
N ASP A 216 -15.27 15.02 -1.92
CA ASP A 216 -15.72 14.90 -0.54
C ASP A 216 -14.96 13.76 0.17
N VAL A 217 -14.52 14.01 1.42
CA VAL A 217 -13.81 13.00 2.21
C VAL A 217 -14.75 12.33 3.20
N ARG A 218 -14.92 11.01 3.07
CA ARG A 218 -15.83 10.22 3.90
C ARG A 218 -15.07 9.22 4.78
N ASP A 219 -15.79 8.63 5.73
CA ASP A 219 -15.30 7.50 6.51
C ASP A 219 -15.10 6.28 5.60
N ASN A 220 -14.23 5.36 6.01
CA ASN A 220 -13.92 4.17 5.21
C ASN A 220 -15.12 3.24 5.01
N ALA A 221 -16.01 3.15 6.02
CA ALA A 221 -17.31 2.51 5.92
C ALA A 221 -18.39 3.61 5.89
N SER A 222 -18.94 3.91 4.71
CA SER A 222 -19.87 5.02 4.50
C SER A 222 -20.73 4.78 3.26
N ALA A 223 -21.84 5.49 3.15
CA ALA A 223 -22.67 5.48 1.94
C ALA A 223 -21.98 6.28 0.82
N PHE A 224 -21.20 5.64 -0.06
CA PHE A 224 -20.53 6.29 -1.18
C PHE A 224 -21.42 6.48 -2.40
N GLY A 225 -22.50 5.72 -2.54
CA GLY A 225 -23.42 5.80 -3.67
C GLY A 225 -23.94 4.43 -4.04
N MET A 226 -24.54 4.34 -5.23
CA MET A 226 -25.10 3.09 -5.76
C MET A 226 -24.67 2.90 -7.21
N THR A 227 -24.52 1.64 -7.63
CA THR A 227 -24.30 1.29 -9.02
C THR A 227 -25.37 0.33 -9.53
N THR A 228 -25.74 0.45 -10.80
CA THR A 228 -26.64 -0.48 -11.51
C THR A 228 -25.94 -1.26 -12.63
N LEU A 229 -24.60 -1.16 -12.71
CA LEU A 229 -23.81 -1.74 -13.78
C LEU A 229 -23.74 -3.28 -13.75
N PHE A 230 -24.16 -3.87 -12.63
CA PHE A 230 -24.18 -5.32 -12.41
C PHE A 230 -25.60 -5.91 -12.32
N GLY A 231 -26.63 -5.11 -12.63
CA GLY A 231 -28.05 -5.50 -12.59
C GLY A 231 -28.85 -4.64 -11.61
N PRO A 232 -29.30 -5.18 -10.46
CA PRO A 232 -30.03 -4.40 -9.46
C PRO A 232 -29.12 -3.34 -8.85
N PRO A 233 -29.69 -2.27 -8.24
CA PRO A 233 -28.91 -1.29 -7.53
C PRO A 233 -28.12 -1.92 -6.36
N ILE A 234 -26.78 -1.81 -6.38
CA ILE A 234 -25.90 -2.32 -5.34
C ILE A 234 -25.21 -1.11 -4.69
N PRO A 235 -25.28 -0.96 -3.35
CA PRO A 235 -24.62 0.15 -2.66
C PRO A 235 -23.09 -0.03 -2.63
N ILE A 236 -22.37 1.08 -2.76
CA ILE A 236 -20.93 1.17 -2.55
C ILE A 236 -20.74 1.73 -1.15
N THR A 237 -20.17 0.93 -0.24
CA THR A 237 -20.18 1.24 1.19
C THR A 237 -18.84 1.07 1.89
N GLY A 238 -17.80 0.60 1.20
CA GLY A 238 -16.45 0.49 1.74
C GLY A 238 -15.42 1.08 0.78
N MET A 239 -14.43 1.82 1.31
CA MET A 239 -13.34 2.36 0.52
C MET A 239 -12.10 2.55 1.38
N ALA A 240 -10.92 2.11 0.89
CA ALA A 240 -9.63 2.37 1.52
C ALA A 240 -8.48 2.22 0.51
N GLY A 241 -7.38 2.93 0.75
CA GLY A 241 -6.12 2.65 0.06
C GLY A 241 -5.58 1.26 0.40
N ASP A 242 -4.87 0.63 -0.54
CA ASP A 242 -4.45 -0.77 -0.49
C ASP A 242 -3.75 -1.18 0.83
N GLN A 243 -2.83 -0.37 1.33
CA GLN A 243 -2.07 -0.70 2.53
C GLN A 243 -2.91 -0.58 3.80
N GLN A 244 -3.84 0.37 3.85
CA GLN A 244 -4.82 0.52 4.92
C GLN A 244 -5.89 -0.56 4.86
N ALA A 245 -6.36 -0.90 3.66
CA ALA A 245 -7.26 -2.04 3.47
C ALA A 245 -6.60 -3.35 3.96
N ALA A 246 -5.34 -3.59 3.62
CA ALA A 246 -4.61 -4.76 4.12
C ALA A 246 -4.46 -4.76 5.65
N LEU A 247 -4.18 -3.61 6.27
CA LEU A 247 -4.14 -3.48 7.73
C LEU A 247 -5.50 -3.83 8.35
N PHE A 248 -6.58 -3.32 7.76
CA PHE A 248 -7.95 -3.58 8.20
C PHE A 248 -8.34 -5.05 7.98
N GLY A 249 -8.03 -5.61 6.82
CA GLY A 249 -8.29 -7.00 6.46
C GLY A 249 -7.53 -8.00 7.32
N GLN A 250 -6.37 -7.62 7.83
CA GLN A 250 -5.62 -8.42 8.80
C GLN A 250 -6.07 -8.17 10.26
N GLY A 251 -7.16 -7.43 10.49
CA GLY A 251 -7.69 -7.20 11.83
C GLY A 251 -6.74 -6.45 12.76
N CYS A 252 -5.86 -5.59 12.22
CA CYS A 252 -4.93 -4.80 13.03
C CYS A 252 -5.63 -3.57 13.63
N PHE A 253 -6.63 -3.78 14.50
CA PHE A 253 -7.50 -2.73 15.03
C PHE A 253 -6.99 -2.07 16.31
N ALA A 254 -6.17 -2.76 17.09
CA ALA A 254 -5.66 -2.22 18.37
C ALA A 254 -4.28 -1.57 18.22
N PRO A 255 -3.97 -0.56 19.07
CA PRO A 255 -2.64 0.03 19.13
C PRO A 255 -1.55 -1.02 19.35
N GLY A 256 -0.44 -0.89 18.64
CA GLY A 256 0.68 -1.84 18.67
C GLY A 256 0.53 -3.03 17.72
N MET A 257 -0.62 -3.24 17.08
CA MET A 257 -0.75 -4.26 16.04
C MET A 257 -0.07 -3.80 14.75
N VAL A 258 0.62 -4.73 14.10
CA VAL A 258 1.44 -4.47 12.92
C VAL A 258 1.05 -5.40 11.79
N LYS A 259 0.87 -4.83 10.61
CA LYS A 259 0.86 -5.59 9.36
C LYS A 259 2.09 -5.26 8.51
N SER A 260 2.59 -6.23 7.75
CA SER A 260 3.68 -6.04 6.81
C SER A 260 3.44 -6.83 5.53
N THR A 261 3.28 -6.11 4.42
CA THR A 261 3.05 -6.70 3.10
C THR A 261 4.36 -6.83 2.35
N TYR A 262 4.78 -8.05 2.02
CA TYR A 262 6.03 -8.36 1.33
C TYR A 262 5.76 -8.70 -0.15
N GLY A 263 5.78 -7.66 -0.98
CA GLY A 263 5.71 -7.75 -2.44
C GLY A 263 7.04 -7.44 -3.12
N THR A 264 7.02 -6.65 -4.18
CA THR A 264 8.24 -6.12 -4.86
C THR A 264 9.11 -5.32 -3.87
N GLY A 265 8.47 -4.44 -3.08
CA GLY A 265 8.97 -3.84 -1.86
C GLY A 265 8.25 -4.40 -0.64
N CYS A 266 8.38 -3.72 0.50
CA CYS A 266 7.61 -4.03 1.69
C CYS A 266 7.01 -2.76 2.26
N PHE A 267 5.76 -2.86 2.74
CA PHE A 267 5.04 -1.78 3.41
C PHE A 267 4.57 -2.27 4.78
N MET A 268 5.15 -1.67 5.82
CA MET A 268 4.80 -1.96 7.21
C MET A 268 3.95 -0.82 7.77
N LEU A 269 2.80 -1.16 8.35
CA LEU A 269 1.94 -0.25 9.08
C LEU A 269 1.78 -0.73 10.52
N LEU A 270 2.07 0.15 11.48
CA LEU A 270 1.84 -0.07 12.91
C LEU A 270 0.71 0.83 13.37
N ASN A 271 -0.37 0.25 13.86
CA ASN A 271 -1.51 0.97 14.42
C ASN A 271 -1.09 1.71 15.70
N THR A 272 -1.29 3.03 15.77
CA THR A 272 -0.98 3.89 16.92
C THR A 272 -2.22 4.31 17.71
N GLY A 273 -3.40 3.79 17.36
CA GLY A 273 -4.67 4.18 17.98
C GLY A 273 -5.12 5.55 17.53
N ASP A 274 -5.62 6.36 18.46
CA ASP A 274 -6.12 7.71 18.23
C ASP A 274 -5.02 8.79 18.19
N GLU A 275 -3.77 8.39 18.34
CA GLU A 275 -2.63 9.29 18.34
C GLU A 275 -1.93 9.36 16.96
N ALA A 276 -1.92 10.54 16.35
CA ALA A 276 -1.13 10.83 15.16
C ALA A 276 0.34 11.09 15.56
N VAL A 277 1.11 10.03 15.76
CA VAL A 277 2.52 10.10 16.19
C VAL A 277 3.37 10.81 15.14
N ALA A 278 4.08 11.88 15.51
CA ALA A 278 4.99 12.58 14.63
C ALA A 278 6.34 11.88 14.59
N SER A 279 6.74 11.32 13.45
CA SER A 279 8.01 10.62 13.33
C SER A 279 9.20 11.56 13.28
N ASN A 280 10.23 11.28 14.09
CA ASN A 280 11.55 11.90 14.00
C ASN A 280 12.55 11.03 13.21
N ARG A 281 12.10 9.86 12.75
CA ARG A 281 12.88 8.87 11.99
C ARG A 281 12.46 8.82 10.51
N ARG A 282 11.74 9.88 10.05
CA ARG A 282 11.27 10.00 8.66
C ARG A 282 10.31 8.87 8.23
N LEU A 283 9.63 8.24 9.19
CA LEU A 283 8.46 7.40 8.91
C LEU A 283 7.29 8.31 8.55
N LEU A 284 6.28 7.74 7.91
CA LEU A 284 5.05 8.46 7.58
C LEU A 284 4.02 8.23 8.69
N THR A 285 3.24 9.28 8.99
CA THR A 285 2.04 9.15 9.81
C THR A 285 0.82 9.24 8.91
N THR A 286 -0.09 8.29 9.02
CA THR A 286 -1.26 8.21 8.15
C THR A 286 -2.50 7.76 8.94
N PRO A 287 -3.72 8.16 8.58
CA PRO A 287 -4.90 7.47 9.05
C PRO A 287 -4.83 5.98 8.68
N ALA A 288 -5.04 5.11 9.65
CA ALA A 288 -5.21 3.68 9.45
C ALA A 288 -6.61 3.39 8.89
N TYR A 289 -7.61 4.00 9.51
CA TYR A 289 -9.01 4.03 9.08
C TYR A 289 -9.77 5.10 9.86
N ARG A 290 -10.97 5.47 9.38
CA ARG A 290 -11.93 6.28 10.11
C ARG A 290 -13.31 5.62 10.05
N LEU A 291 -13.90 5.38 11.22
CA LEU A 291 -15.23 4.81 11.40
C LEU A 291 -16.01 5.66 12.38
N ASP A 292 -17.25 5.98 12.06
CA ASP A 292 -18.14 6.81 12.90
C ASP A 292 -17.47 8.12 13.36
N GLY A 293 -16.71 8.76 12.46
CA GLY A 293 -15.98 9.99 12.71
C GLY A 293 -14.74 9.85 13.59
N ARG A 294 -14.39 8.63 14.04
CA ARG A 294 -13.19 8.36 14.86
C ARG A 294 -12.06 7.85 13.99
N THR A 295 -10.94 8.56 13.98
CA THR A 295 -9.75 8.20 13.22
C THR A 295 -8.79 7.37 14.08
N ALA A 296 -8.44 6.18 13.61
CA ALA A 296 -7.25 5.48 14.06
C ALA A 296 -6.07 5.84 13.14
N TYR A 297 -4.89 5.98 13.71
CA TYR A 297 -3.67 6.33 12.96
C TYR A 297 -2.70 5.16 12.89
N ALA A 298 -1.73 5.27 11.99
CA ALA A 298 -0.62 4.33 11.88
C ALA A 298 0.69 5.05 11.56
N LEU A 299 1.80 4.50 12.04
CA LEU A 299 3.12 4.76 11.47
C LEU A 299 3.34 3.83 10.28
N GLU A 300 3.79 4.39 9.16
CA GLU A 300 4.11 3.64 7.94
C GLU A 300 5.60 3.76 7.63
N GLY A 301 6.23 2.62 7.39
CA GLY A 301 7.58 2.52 6.84
C GLY A 301 7.58 1.64 5.60
N SER A 302 8.44 1.96 4.63
CA SER A 302 8.57 1.19 3.40
C SER A 302 10.00 0.76 3.13
N ILE A 303 10.13 -0.46 2.63
CA ILE A 303 11.36 -1.04 2.09
C ILE A 303 11.18 -1.08 0.57
N PHE A 304 12.03 -0.39 -0.17
CA PHE A 304 11.87 -0.28 -1.62
C PHE A 304 12.14 -1.60 -2.34
N ILE A 305 13.07 -2.39 -1.83
CA ILE A 305 13.53 -3.63 -2.44
C ILE A 305 13.39 -4.80 -1.46
N ALA A 306 12.37 -5.62 -1.67
CA ALA A 306 12.14 -6.89 -1.01
C ALA A 306 12.14 -8.02 -2.05
N GLY A 307 10.99 -8.40 -2.60
CA GLY A 307 10.90 -9.40 -3.68
C GLY A 307 11.63 -9.00 -4.95
N ALA A 308 11.86 -7.69 -5.17
CA ALA A 308 12.70 -7.24 -6.28
C ALA A 308 14.14 -7.75 -6.19
N ALA A 309 14.70 -8.00 -4.99
CA ALA A 309 16.00 -8.64 -4.84
C ALA A 309 15.98 -10.10 -5.34
N VAL A 310 14.91 -10.82 -5.03
CA VAL A 310 14.71 -12.20 -5.53
C VAL A 310 14.55 -12.21 -7.06
N LYS A 311 13.76 -11.27 -7.60
CA LYS A 311 13.61 -11.09 -9.05
C LYS A 311 14.97 -10.79 -9.70
N TRP A 312 15.80 -9.95 -9.10
CA TRP A 312 17.14 -9.66 -9.60
C TRP A 312 18.06 -10.87 -9.58
N LEU A 313 18.00 -11.73 -8.56
CA LEU A 313 18.74 -12.99 -8.53
C LEU A 313 18.34 -13.90 -9.70
N ARG A 314 17.07 -13.91 -10.10
CA ARG A 314 16.54 -14.69 -11.21
C ARG A 314 16.90 -14.06 -12.57
N ASP A 315 16.48 -12.83 -12.80
CA ASP A 315 16.50 -12.19 -14.12
C ASP A 315 17.83 -11.48 -14.41
N GLY A 316 18.49 -10.95 -13.39
CA GLY A 316 19.76 -10.22 -13.51
C GLY A 316 21.00 -11.09 -13.39
N LEU A 317 21.01 -12.02 -12.43
CA LEU A 317 22.15 -12.91 -12.20
C LEU A 317 21.95 -14.33 -12.77
N GLY A 318 20.72 -14.77 -12.96
CA GLY A 318 20.42 -16.12 -13.44
C GLY A 318 20.82 -17.25 -12.47
N VAL A 319 20.91 -16.92 -11.16
CA VAL A 319 21.36 -17.90 -10.13
C VAL A 319 20.21 -18.73 -9.55
N ILE A 320 18.96 -18.35 -9.84
CA ILE A 320 17.73 -19.09 -9.54
C ILE A 320 16.84 -19.11 -10.77
N ALA A 321 16.00 -20.14 -10.94
CA ALA A 321 15.04 -20.23 -12.05
C ALA A 321 13.68 -19.60 -11.70
N ASP A 322 13.28 -19.68 -10.43
CA ASP A 322 12.04 -19.12 -9.92
C ASP A 322 12.20 -18.65 -8.46
N ALA A 323 11.23 -17.88 -7.96
CA ALA A 323 11.28 -17.34 -6.61
C ALA A 323 11.18 -18.42 -5.52
N ALA A 324 10.48 -19.54 -5.77
CA ALA A 324 10.30 -20.62 -4.81
C ALA A 324 11.63 -21.34 -4.49
N GLN A 325 12.58 -21.36 -5.45
CA GLN A 325 13.92 -21.91 -5.22
C GLN A 325 14.68 -21.24 -4.08
N THR A 326 14.35 -19.98 -3.72
CA THR A 326 15.02 -19.30 -2.60
C THR A 326 14.81 -20.04 -1.28
N HIS A 327 13.62 -20.62 -1.06
CA HIS A 327 13.36 -21.45 0.11
C HIS A 327 14.32 -22.65 0.18
N SER A 328 14.36 -23.43 -0.87
CA SER A 328 15.20 -24.64 -0.93
C SER A 328 16.68 -24.33 -0.85
N LEU A 329 17.14 -23.23 -1.45
CA LEU A 329 18.53 -22.80 -1.40
C LEU A 329 18.90 -22.28 0.00
N ALA A 330 18.06 -21.49 0.64
CA ALA A 330 18.31 -20.96 1.98
C ALA A 330 18.37 -22.08 3.03
N THR A 331 17.58 -23.15 2.87
CA THR A 331 17.60 -24.31 3.77
C THR A 331 18.79 -25.26 3.56
N ARG A 332 19.45 -25.23 2.37
CA ARG A 332 20.59 -26.10 2.05
C ARG A 332 21.90 -25.68 2.72
N VAL A 333 21.99 -24.44 3.19
CA VAL A 333 23.20 -23.91 3.83
C VAL A 333 22.89 -23.52 5.29
N PRO A 334 23.83 -23.71 6.22
CA PRO A 334 23.59 -23.42 7.64
C PRO A 334 23.45 -21.93 7.92
N ASP A 335 24.11 -21.07 7.12
CA ASP A 335 24.10 -19.61 7.23
C ASP A 335 24.42 -18.98 5.86
N SER A 336 24.48 -17.65 5.77
CA SER A 336 24.87 -16.91 4.57
C SER A 336 26.39 -16.87 4.33
N HIS A 337 27.19 -17.60 5.12
CA HIS A 337 28.65 -17.63 5.07
C HIS A 337 29.30 -16.24 5.19
N GLY A 338 28.70 -15.38 6.03
CA GLY A 338 29.13 -13.98 6.21
C GLY A 338 28.78 -13.04 5.06
N VAL A 339 27.98 -13.52 4.08
CA VAL A 339 27.52 -12.69 2.97
C VAL A 339 26.32 -11.85 3.41
N TYR A 340 26.39 -10.54 3.19
CA TYR A 340 25.30 -9.59 3.37
C TYR A 340 24.98 -8.90 2.04
N LEU A 341 23.72 -8.95 1.61
CA LEU A 341 23.21 -8.17 0.48
C LEU A 341 22.50 -6.93 1.02
N VAL A 342 23.01 -5.74 0.70
CA VAL A 342 22.29 -4.48 0.94
C VAL A 342 21.60 -4.10 -0.37
N PRO A 343 20.26 -4.26 -0.50
CA PRO A 343 19.58 -4.15 -1.79
C PRO A 343 19.20 -2.69 -2.11
N ALA A 344 20.14 -1.75 -2.05
CA ALA A 344 19.93 -0.33 -2.33
C ALA A 344 19.87 -0.03 -3.84
N PHE A 345 19.13 -0.85 -4.64
CA PHE A 345 19.10 -0.72 -6.10
C PHE A 345 18.54 0.62 -6.58
N VAL A 346 17.66 1.22 -5.79
CA VAL A 346 17.06 2.55 -6.03
C VAL A 346 17.31 3.51 -4.85
N GLY A 347 18.40 3.31 -4.11
CA GLY A 347 18.65 3.95 -2.82
C GLY A 347 18.07 3.15 -1.65
N LEU A 348 18.24 3.69 -0.44
CA LEU A 348 17.68 3.16 0.80
C LEU A 348 16.54 4.06 1.27
N GLY A 349 15.42 3.45 1.69
CA GLY A 349 14.28 4.12 2.32
C GLY A 349 14.51 4.38 3.81
N ALA A 350 13.42 4.44 4.57
CA ALA A 350 13.48 4.60 6.02
C ALA A 350 14.28 3.46 6.67
N PRO A 351 15.07 3.75 7.74
CA PRO A 351 15.30 5.07 8.35
C PRO A 351 16.42 5.88 7.68
N HIS A 352 17.14 5.32 6.70
CA HIS A 352 18.40 5.89 6.17
C HIS A 352 18.16 7.04 5.18
N TRP A 353 17.17 6.90 4.29
CA TRP A 353 16.82 7.88 3.25
C TRP A 353 18.02 8.38 2.43
N ASP A 354 18.84 7.45 1.99
CA ASP A 354 19.97 7.71 1.11
C ASP A 354 19.62 7.31 -0.34
N SER A 355 19.22 8.30 -1.15
CA SER A 355 18.93 8.09 -2.58
C SER A 355 20.19 7.85 -3.42
N GLY A 356 21.37 8.18 -2.90
CA GLY A 356 22.68 7.99 -3.53
C GLY A 356 23.25 6.58 -3.32
N ALA A 357 22.80 5.86 -2.27
CA ALA A 357 23.24 4.48 -2.02
C ALA A 357 22.93 3.58 -3.22
N ARG A 358 23.77 2.60 -3.45
CA ARG A 358 23.57 1.58 -4.48
C ARG A 358 23.75 0.19 -3.88
N GLY A 359 23.05 -0.80 -4.46
CA GLY A 359 23.11 -2.19 -4.00
C GLY A 359 24.53 -2.69 -3.89
N ALA A 360 24.84 -3.40 -2.79
CA ALA A 360 26.16 -3.93 -2.49
C ALA A 360 26.06 -5.33 -1.91
N ILE A 361 27.05 -6.17 -2.20
CA ILE A 361 27.24 -7.48 -1.57
C ILE A 361 28.56 -7.42 -0.81
N HIS A 362 28.49 -7.66 0.49
CA HIS A 362 29.64 -7.69 1.38
C HIS A 362 29.94 -9.14 1.83
N GLY A 363 31.17 -9.41 2.22
CA GLY A 363 31.57 -10.68 2.82
C GLY A 363 31.75 -11.86 1.84
N LEU A 364 31.87 -11.60 0.52
CA LEU A 364 32.13 -12.66 -0.46
C LEU A 364 33.50 -13.30 -0.24
N THR A 365 33.50 -14.64 -0.22
CA THR A 365 34.69 -15.48 -0.21
C THR A 365 34.61 -16.52 -1.34
N LEU A 366 35.68 -17.27 -1.58
CA LEU A 366 35.66 -18.35 -2.57
C LEU A 366 34.64 -19.45 -2.25
N GLY A 367 34.21 -19.59 -1.01
CA GLY A 367 33.20 -20.55 -0.60
C GLY A 367 31.77 -20.07 -0.80
N ALA A 368 31.56 -18.79 -1.11
CA ALA A 368 30.23 -18.24 -1.32
C ALA A 368 29.67 -18.65 -2.69
N GLY A 369 28.45 -19.15 -2.72
CA GLY A 369 27.77 -19.56 -3.96
C GLY A 369 26.31 -19.14 -4.00
N ALA A 370 25.56 -19.60 -5.01
CA ALA A 370 24.16 -19.21 -5.27
C ALA A 370 23.25 -19.37 -4.04
N ALA A 371 23.43 -20.44 -3.26
CA ALA A 371 22.63 -20.68 -2.05
C ALA A 371 22.85 -19.60 -0.99
N HIS A 372 24.10 -19.15 -0.81
CA HIS A 372 24.44 -18.09 0.14
C HIS A 372 23.89 -16.73 -0.32
N LEU A 373 23.92 -16.44 -1.64
CA LEU A 373 23.33 -15.22 -2.21
C LEU A 373 21.80 -15.21 -2.08
N ALA A 374 21.14 -16.34 -2.37
CA ALA A 374 19.70 -16.47 -2.21
C ALA A 374 19.27 -16.26 -0.75
N ARG A 375 20.01 -16.87 0.18
CA ARG A 375 19.78 -16.71 1.61
C ARG A 375 20.03 -15.27 2.06
N ALA A 376 21.14 -14.65 1.67
CA ALA A 376 21.44 -13.24 2.01
C ALA A 376 20.36 -12.26 1.49
N ALA A 377 19.75 -12.55 0.34
CA ALA A 377 18.64 -11.75 -0.18
C ALA A 377 17.38 -11.87 0.69
N LEU A 378 17.04 -13.06 1.19
CA LEU A 378 15.94 -13.25 2.13
C LEU A 378 16.25 -12.63 3.50
N GLU A 379 17.48 -12.83 4.01
CA GLU A 379 17.92 -12.23 5.28
C GLU A 379 17.85 -10.69 5.25
N ALA A 380 18.23 -10.07 4.11
CA ALA A 380 18.15 -8.63 3.92
C ALA A 380 16.74 -8.06 4.13
N VAL A 381 15.70 -8.81 3.75
CA VAL A 381 14.29 -8.41 3.98
C VAL A 381 14.00 -8.33 5.48
N ALA A 382 14.43 -9.33 6.26
CA ALA A 382 14.21 -9.36 7.70
C ALA A 382 15.01 -8.26 8.43
N TYR A 383 16.25 -8.01 8.01
CA TYR A 383 17.05 -6.94 8.60
C TYR A 383 16.48 -5.55 8.32
N GLN A 384 16.06 -5.26 7.10
CA GLN A 384 15.39 -4.00 6.78
C GLN A 384 14.07 -3.85 7.54
N THR A 385 13.33 -4.95 7.76
CA THR A 385 12.13 -4.96 8.58
C THR A 385 12.43 -4.61 10.04
N LEU A 386 13.56 -5.12 10.58
CA LEU A 386 14.04 -4.74 11.91
C LEU A 386 14.38 -3.24 11.98
N ASP A 387 15.08 -2.71 10.97
CA ASP A 387 15.43 -1.28 10.92
C ASP A 387 14.17 -0.40 10.98
N LEU A 388 13.10 -0.78 10.26
CA LEU A 388 11.81 -0.07 10.33
C LEU A 388 11.17 -0.18 11.72
N LEU A 389 11.14 -1.38 12.30
CA LEU A 389 10.53 -1.61 13.60
C LEU A 389 11.27 -0.85 14.71
N GLU A 390 12.60 -0.80 14.64
CA GLU A 390 13.42 -0.02 15.56
C GLU A 390 13.18 1.48 15.42
N ALA A 391 13.00 1.97 14.18
CA ALA A 391 12.63 3.35 13.93
C ALA A 391 11.25 3.69 14.52
N MET A 392 10.25 2.80 14.37
CA MET A 392 8.91 2.96 14.97
C MET A 392 8.97 3.01 16.49
N ARG A 393 9.77 2.11 17.10
CA ARG A 393 9.98 2.12 18.56
C ARG A 393 10.68 3.39 19.05
N ALA A 394 11.64 3.89 18.28
CA ALA A 394 12.34 5.13 18.63
C ALA A 394 11.42 6.38 18.52
N ASP A 395 10.35 6.30 17.76
CA ASP A 395 9.29 7.32 17.69
C ASP A 395 8.18 7.10 18.75
N GLY A 396 8.37 6.15 19.66
CA GLY A 396 7.48 5.93 20.81
C GLY A 396 6.42 4.83 20.61
N ALA A 397 6.46 4.12 19.47
CA ALA A 397 5.52 3.01 19.28
C ALA A 397 5.78 1.87 20.27
N ALA A 398 4.71 1.29 20.80
CA ALA A 398 4.81 0.11 21.66
C ALA A 398 5.38 -1.09 20.87
N PRO A 399 6.16 -1.98 21.52
CA PRO A 399 6.58 -3.22 20.88
C PRO A 399 5.36 -4.04 20.44
N PRO A 400 5.32 -4.54 19.19
CA PRO A 400 4.21 -5.35 18.75
C PRO A 400 4.19 -6.71 19.46
N ALA A 401 2.98 -7.21 19.74
CA ALA A 401 2.79 -8.57 20.26
C ALA A 401 3.02 -9.64 19.19
N ALA A 402 2.72 -9.31 17.93
CA ALA A 402 2.97 -10.12 16.73
C ALA A 402 3.02 -9.20 15.51
N ILE A 403 3.57 -9.71 14.40
CA ILE A 403 3.53 -9.05 13.08
C ILE A 403 2.74 -9.94 12.14
N ARG A 404 1.69 -9.41 11.57
CA ARG A 404 0.88 -10.06 10.54
C ARG A 404 1.49 -9.81 9.17
N VAL A 405 1.68 -10.87 8.39
CA VAL A 405 2.40 -10.80 7.11
C VAL A 405 1.54 -11.29 5.97
N ASP A 406 1.65 -10.61 4.81
CA ASP A 406 1.04 -11.01 3.55
C ASP A 406 1.94 -10.69 2.35
N GLY A 407 1.41 -10.87 1.15
CA GLY A 407 2.15 -10.69 -0.09
C GLY A 407 2.95 -11.92 -0.51
N GLY A 408 3.40 -11.93 -1.77
CA GLY A 408 3.98 -13.12 -2.40
C GLY A 408 5.19 -13.71 -1.71
N MET A 409 6.00 -12.91 -1.00
CA MET A 409 7.16 -13.43 -0.26
C MET A 409 6.77 -14.12 1.05
N ALA A 410 5.61 -13.80 1.63
CA ALA A 410 5.12 -14.44 2.85
C ALA A 410 4.82 -15.95 2.66
N ALA A 411 4.68 -16.41 1.43
CA ALA A 411 4.59 -17.84 1.12
C ALA A 411 5.87 -18.63 1.45
N ASN A 412 7.00 -17.95 1.71
CA ASN A 412 8.27 -18.58 2.04
C ASN A 412 8.40 -18.80 3.56
N ASP A 413 8.19 -20.02 4.04
CA ASP A 413 8.26 -20.38 5.47
C ASP A 413 9.62 -20.06 6.09
N TRP A 414 10.71 -20.22 5.33
CA TRP A 414 12.04 -19.88 5.82
C TRP A 414 12.14 -18.38 6.15
N LEU A 415 11.62 -17.54 5.25
CA LEU A 415 11.61 -16.10 5.47
C LEU A 415 10.74 -15.72 6.68
N CYS A 416 9.54 -16.29 6.80
CA CYS A 416 8.64 -16.02 7.92
C CYS A 416 9.28 -16.42 9.27
N GLN A 417 9.97 -17.59 9.30
CA GLN A 417 10.71 -18.00 10.49
C GLN A 417 11.88 -17.07 10.79
N PHE A 418 12.66 -16.69 9.79
CA PHE A 418 13.81 -15.80 9.97
C PHE A 418 13.36 -14.38 10.39
N LEU A 419 12.22 -13.90 9.88
CA LEU A 419 11.59 -12.67 10.38
C LEU A 419 11.27 -12.79 11.88
N ALA A 420 10.61 -13.86 12.32
CA ALA A 420 10.31 -14.06 13.72
C ALA A 420 11.58 -14.07 14.59
N ASP A 421 12.63 -14.75 14.12
CA ASP A 421 13.90 -14.87 14.83
C ASP A 421 14.63 -13.51 14.96
N ILE A 422 14.71 -12.74 13.88
CA ILE A 422 15.40 -11.44 13.87
C ILE A 422 14.60 -10.37 14.61
N LEU A 423 13.28 -10.35 14.46
CA LEU A 423 12.43 -9.32 15.09
C LEU A 423 12.13 -9.62 16.57
N MET A 424 12.33 -10.86 17.03
CA MET A 424 11.99 -11.35 18.36
C MET A 424 10.51 -11.17 18.71
N VAL A 425 9.64 -11.31 17.69
CA VAL A 425 8.18 -11.30 17.85
C VAL A 425 7.57 -12.42 16.99
N PRO A 426 6.42 -12.99 17.39
CA PRO A 426 5.70 -13.91 16.53
C PRO A 426 5.38 -13.27 15.16
N VAL A 427 5.50 -14.06 14.10
CA VAL A 427 5.04 -13.70 12.76
C VAL A 427 3.82 -14.56 12.45
N GLU A 428 2.70 -13.92 12.17
CA GLU A 428 1.42 -14.54 11.85
C GLU A 428 1.14 -14.36 10.35
N ARG A 429 0.94 -15.48 9.65
CA ARG A 429 0.57 -15.50 8.24
C ARG A 429 -0.87 -16.01 8.14
N PRO A 430 -1.83 -15.18 7.67
CA PRO A 430 -3.20 -15.63 7.41
C PRO A 430 -3.24 -16.83 6.46
N ALA A 431 -4.27 -17.66 6.56
CA ALA A 431 -4.49 -18.75 5.61
C ALA A 431 -4.79 -18.23 4.21
N ASP A 432 -5.49 -17.09 4.11
CA ASP A 432 -5.75 -16.37 2.87
C ASP A 432 -4.84 -15.11 2.80
N VAL A 433 -4.08 -15.00 1.72
CA VAL A 433 -3.12 -13.90 1.50
C VAL A 433 -3.76 -12.66 0.86
N GLU A 434 -5.07 -12.66 0.61
CA GLU A 434 -5.80 -11.56 -0.05
C GLU A 434 -6.27 -10.46 0.94
N ALA A 435 -5.44 -10.15 1.92
CA ALA A 435 -5.75 -9.21 3.01
C ALA A 435 -6.33 -7.86 2.53
N THR A 436 -5.84 -7.35 1.40
CA THR A 436 -6.29 -6.08 0.82
C THR A 436 -7.77 -6.14 0.40
N ALA A 437 -8.15 -7.19 -0.35
CA ALA A 437 -9.54 -7.38 -0.78
C ALA A 437 -10.47 -7.72 0.39
N VAL A 438 -9.99 -8.51 1.37
CA VAL A 438 -10.72 -8.79 2.62
C VAL A 438 -11.01 -7.50 3.38
N GLY A 439 -10.03 -6.59 3.48
CA GLY A 439 -10.23 -5.30 4.13
C GLY A 439 -11.28 -4.43 3.44
N ALA A 440 -11.28 -4.37 2.12
CA ALA A 440 -12.33 -3.70 1.36
C ALA A 440 -13.71 -4.34 1.59
N ALA A 441 -13.76 -5.68 1.67
CA ALA A 441 -15.00 -6.42 1.97
C ALA A 441 -15.48 -6.12 3.39
N PHE A 442 -14.60 -6.12 4.39
CA PHE A 442 -14.95 -5.78 5.77
C PHE A 442 -15.54 -4.38 5.90
N LEU A 443 -14.90 -3.37 5.29
CA LEU A 443 -15.41 -2.01 5.28
C LEU A 443 -16.78 -1.91 4.61
N ALA A 444 -16.97 -2.60 3.49
CA ALA A 444 -18.26 -2.62 2.81
C ALA A 444 -19.34 -3.31 3.65
N GLY A 445 -19.02 -4.43 4.27
CA GLY A 445 -19.93 -5.16 5.13
C GLY A 445 -20.33 -4.41 6.39
N LEU A 446 -19.40 -3.64 6.99
CA LEU A 446 -19.72 -2.68 8.06
C LEU A 446 -20.68 -1.60 7.57
N GLY A 447 -20.39 -1.02 6.39
CA GLY A 447 -21.21 0.05 5.80
C GLY A 447 -22.62 -0.41 5.40
N THR A 448 -22.84 -1.70 5.12
CA THR A 448 -24.16 -2.28 4.85
C THR A 448 -24.85 -2.82 6.09
N GLY A 449 -24.15 -2.96 7.21
CA GLY A 449 -24.65 -3.62 8.42
C GLY A 449 -24.68 -5.14 8.36
N LEU A 450 -23.99 -5.76 7.38
CA LEU A 450 -23.76 -7.21 7.33
C LEU A 450 -22.99 -7.65 8.58
N TRP A 451 -22.00 -6.86 8.99
CA TRP A 451 -21.34 -6.92 10.30
C TRP A 451 -21.62 -5.65 11.09
N ARG A 452 -21.85 -5.77 12.40
CA ARG A 452 -22.33 -4.68 13.26
C ARG A 452 -21.21 -3.83 13.85
N GLY A 453 -19.99 -4.36 13.84
CA GLY A 453 -18.81 -3.69 14.41
C GLY A 453 -17.57 -4.55 14.23
N LEU A 454 -16.42 -4.03 14.70
CA LEU A 454 -15.11 -4.71 14.53
C LEU A 454 -15.07 -6.10 15.19
N ASP A 455 -15.79 -6.28 16.31
CA ASP A 455 -15.83 -7.56 17.04
C ASP A 455 -16.70 -8.63 16.33
N ASP A 456 -17.51 -8.24 15.35
CA ASP A 456 -18.37 -9.11 14.56
C ASP A 456 -17.70 -9.57 13.26
N LEU A 457 -16.54 -9.00 12.95
CA LEU A 457 -15.77 -9.37 11.75
C LEU A 457 -15.16 -10.76 11.91
N PRO A 458 -15.17 -11.59 10.85
CA PRO A 458 -14.45 -12.86 10.84
C PRO A 458 -12.96 -12.68 11.14
N ASP A 459 -12.38 -13.61 11.93
CA ASP A 459 -10.95 -13.62 12.19
C ASP A 459 -10.18 -14.01 10.91
N SER A 460 -9.56 -13.04 10.27
CA SER A 460 -8.79 -13.24 9.04
C SER A 460 -7.50 -14.06 9.23
N CYS A 461 -7.04 -14.21 10.47
CA CYS A 461 -5.88 -15.04 10.80
C CYS A 461 -6.25 -16.47 11.20
N ALA A 462 -7.55 -16.80 11.28
CA ALA A 462 -8.00 -18.14 11.64
C ALA A 462 -7.45 -19.18 10.64
N GLY A 463 -6.85 -20.25 11.17
CA GLY A 463 -6.28 -21.32 10.36
C GLY A 463 -4.94 -21.00 9.68
N GLY A 464 -4.37 -19.83 9.94
CA GLY A 464 -3.06 -19.44 9.45
C GLY A 464 -1.88 -20.02 10.25
N ASP A 465 -0.68 -19.72 9.81
CA ASP A 465 0.56 -20.18 10.43
C ASP A 465 1.11 -19.13 11.40
N THR A 466 1.70 -19.59 12.51
CA THR A 466 2.43 -18.75 13.45
C THR A 466 3.87 -19.22 13.58
N PHE A 467 4.80 -18.37 13.20
CA PHE A 467 6.25 -18.58 13.36
C PHE A 467 6.72 -17.88 14.63
N ARG A 468 7.31 -18.63 15.55
CA ARG A 468 7.79 -18.08 16.83
C ARG A 468 9.31 -17.97 16.86
N PRO A 469 9.87 -16.94 17.52
CA PRO A 469 11.32 -16.81 17.70
C PRO A 469 11.94 -18.05 18.34
N ARG A 470 13.05 -18.53 17.78
CA ARG A 470 13.81 -19.68 18.30
C ARG A 470 15.32 -19.56 18.13
N MET A 471 15.80 -18.47 17.50
CA MET A 471 17.23 -18.20 17.35
C MET A 471 17.85 -17.76 18.68
N GLU A 472 19.03 -18.27 18.96
CA GLU A 472 19.80 -17.86 20.15
C GLU A 472 20.23 -16.38 20.06
N ALA A 473 20.17 -15.67 21.19
CA ALA A 473 20.43 -14.23 21.25
C ALA A 473 21.84 -13.85 20.76
N ALA A 474 22.85 -14.68 21.03
CA ALA A 474 24.22 -14.43 20.58
C ALA A 474 24.33 -14.48 19.05
N GLN A 475 23.68 -15.47 18.43
CA GLN A 475 23.64 -15.62 16.97
C GLN A 475 22.91 -14.43 16.33
N ARG A 476 21.74 -14.10 16.83
CA ARG A 476 20.95 -12.93 16.38
C ARG A 476 21.76 -11.64 16.42
N ASN A 477 22.40 -11.35 17.55
CA ASN A 477 23.17 -10.12 17.73
C ASN A 477 24.36 -10.06 16.78
N ALA A 478 25.04 -11.17 16.51
CA ALA A 478 26.13 -11.23 15.54
C ALA A 478 25.64 -10.93 14.11
N LEU A 479 24.49 -11.49 13.71
CA LEU A 479 23.89 -11.25 12.40
C LEU A 479 23.48 -9.79 12.23
N ILE A 480 22.85 -9.18 13.23
CA ILE A 480 22.45 -7.76 13.22
C ILE A 480 23.69 -6.85 13.16
N ALA A 481 24.74 -7.12 13.94
CA ALA A 481 25.96 -6.34 13.87
C ALA A 481 26.61 -6.38 12.48
N GLY A 482 26.63 -7.54 11.84
CA GLY A 482 27.11 -7.69 10.45
C GLY A 482 26.27 -6.92 9.45
N TRP A 483 24.93 -6.95 9.59
CA TRP A 483 24.02 -6.13 8.77
C TRP A 483 24.29 -4.65 8.91
N GLN A 484 24.38 -4.14 10.14
CA GLN A 484 24.64 -2.73 10.43
C GLN A 484 26.01 -2.27 9.87
N ASP A 485 27.01 -3.16 9.88
CA ASP A 485 28.31 -2.87 9.26
C ASP A 485 28.19 -2.82 7.73
N ALA A 486 27.49 -3.75 7.10
CA ALA A 486 27.25 -3.78 5.66
C ALA A 486 26.49 -2.51 5.20
N VAL A 487 25.45 -2.08 5.92
CA VAL A 487 24.72 -0.84 5.63
C VAL A 487 25.63 0.38 5.75
N ARG A 488 26.41 0.51 6.83
CA ARG A 488 27.35 1.64 6.99
C ARG A 488 28.34 1.77 5.84
N ARG A 489 28.81 0.66 5.30
CA ARG A 489 29.75 0.65 4.14
C ARG A 489 29.03 0.98 2.83
N THR A 490 27.71 0.89 2.78
CA THR A 490 26.90 1.15 1.58
C THR A 490 26.40 2.59 1.54
N LEU A 491 26.21 3.24 2.69
CA LEU A 491 25.81 4.64 2.81
C LEU A 491 26.88 5.59 2.25
N ARG A 492 26.46 6.74 1.73
CA ARG A 492 27.31 7.77 1.13
C ARG A 492 27.26 9.08 1.91
#